data_7cc31390aa0cad449f63cefd813a228e
#
_entry.id   7cc31390aa0cad449f63cefd813a228e
#
_cell.length_a   1.000
_cell.length_b   1.000
_cell.length_c   1.000
_cell.angle_alpha   90.00
_cell.angle_beta   90.00
_cell.angle_gamma   90.00
#
_symmetry.space_group_name_H-M   'P 1'
#
loop_
_entity.id
_entity.type
_entity.pdbx_description
1 polymer ?
#
loop_
_entity_poly.entity_id
_entity_poly.type
_entity_poly.pdbx_seq_one_letter_code
_entity_poly.pdbx_strand_id
1 'polypeptide(L)'
;MSLQIIQAKPNPAGKDSSKDRNGVGAAAPEQLLGEWVDIKNTGNDAVRLSTIQVRHALFDEDCYATGETELYWTDTSADLLKPNQVLRVHAGRREDSHRMMAEDREGAEWHGYAETDDFILNNRCGDKIIVTWRDAVDRVGQDWVCYAPHPPEGLILKRSGNLLAGAEIGLSLDQ
;
A
#
# COMPACT_ATOMS: atom_id res chain seq x y z
N MET A 1 -10.27 1.97 17.07
CA MET A 1 -10.20 2.31 15.64
C MET A 1 -10.45 1.06 14.82
N SER A 2 -11.20 1.20 13.74
CA SER A 2 -11.62 0.02 12.97
C SER A 2 -10.54 -0.47 12.01
N LEU A 3 -9.86 0.40 11.28
CA LEU A 3 -8.88 -0.01 10.30
C LEU A 3 -7.47 0.42 10.67
N GLN A 4 -6.49 -0.41 10.32
CA GLN A 4 -5.07 -0.07 10.47
C GLN A 4 -4.30 -0.52 9.24
N ILE A 5 -3.39 0.33 8.78
CA ILE A 5 -2.35 -0.07 7.85
C ILE A 5 -1.34 -0.88 8.66
N ILE A 6 -1.17 -2.15 8.33
CA ILE A 6 -0.31 -3.06 9.12
C ILE A 6 1.05 -3.31 8.48
N GLN A 7 1.14 -3.24 7.18
CA GLN A 7 2.36 -3.46 6.41
C GLN A 7 2.20 -3.00 4.96
N ALA A 8 3.32 -2.85 4.27
CA ALA A 8 3.35 -2.54 2.85
C ALA A 8 4.60 -3.11 2.18
N LYS A 9 4.52 -3.33 0.89
CA LYS A 9 5.64 -3.67 0.03
C LYS A 9 5.79 -2.58 -1.03
N PRO A 10 6.53 -1.51 -0.73
CA PRO A 10 6.58 -0.35 -1.61
C PRO A 10 7.56 -0.49 -2.77
N ASN A 11 8.53 -1.40 -2.66
CA ASN A 11 9.58 -1.58 -3.66
C ASN A 11 9.70 -3.04 -4.09
N PRO A 12 8.81 -3.51 -4.99
CA PRO A 12 8.83 -4.89 -5.44
C PRO A 12 10.13 -5.26 -6.15
N ALA A 13 10.57 -6.51 -5.98
CA ALA A 13 11.77 -7.02 -6.61
C ALA A 13 11.66 -7.01 -8.14
N GLY A 14 12.76 -6.71 -8.83
CA GLY A 14 12.82 -6.68 -10.29
C GLY A 14 12.19 -5.45 -10.93
N LYS A 15 11.87 -4.43 -10.16
CA LYS A 15 11.20 -3.20 -10.61
C LYS A 15 11.88 -2.56 -11.82
N ASP A 16 13.20 -2.53 -11.83
CA ASP A 16 13.97 -1.89 -12.89
C ASP A 16 14.11 -2.74 -14.16
N SER A 17 13.83 -4.02 -14.08
CA SER A 17 13.93 -4.94 -15.23
C SER A 17 12.80 -4.78 -16.25
N SER A 18 11.74 -4.06 -15.90
CA SER A 18 10.60 -3.80 -16.77
C SER A 18 10.85 -2.66 -17.78
N LYS A 19 11.91 -1.90 -17.59
CA LYS A 19 12.25 -0.78 -18.48
C LYS A 19 13.13 -1.26 -19.64
N ASP A 20 12.89 -0.68 -20.82
CA ASP A 20 13.76 -0.91 -21.96
C ASP A 20 15.16 -0.28 -21.74
N ARG A 21 16.08 -0.49 -22.71
CA ARG A 21 17.45 0.01 -22.63
C ARG A 21 17.56 1.55 -22.53
N ASN A 22 16.49 2.26 -22.88
CA ASN A 22 16.42 3.72 -22.84
C ASN A 22 15.70 4.22 -21.58
N GLY A 23 15.33 3.33 -20.65
CA GLY A 23 14.56 3.67 -19.48
C GLY A 23 13.09 4.00 -19.78
N VAL A 24 12.63 3.70 -20.99
CA VAL A 24 11.27 3.90 -21.46
C VAL A 24 10.56 2.56 -21.50
N GLY A 25 9.40 2.46 -20.93
CA GLY A 25 8.59 1.26 -20.90
C GLY A 25 7.63 1.24 -19.72
N ALA A 26 6.53 0.51 -19.87
CA ALA A 26 5.62 0.25 -18.78
C ALA A 26 6.25 -0.75 -17.80
N ALA A 27 5.96 -0.60 -16.52
CA ALA A 27 6.32 -1.59 -15.52
C ALA A 27 5.63 -2.93 -15.85
N ALA A 28 6.30 -4.05 -15.57
CA ALA A 28 5.70 -5.36 -15.79
C ALA A 28 4.49 -5.55 -14.85
N PRO A 29 3.40 -6.15 -15.35
CA PRO A 29 2.20 -6.35 -14.52
C PRO A 29 2.47 -7.05 -13.19
N GLU A 30 3.34 -8.05 -13.16
CA GLU A 30 3.72 -8.78 -11.95
C GLU A 30 4.34 -7.86 -10.90
N GLN A 31 5.12 -6.89 -11.34
CA GLN A 31 5.80 -5.93 -10.46
C GLN A 31 4.85 -4.88 -9.93
N LEU A 32 3.91 -4.40 -10.73
CA LEU A 32 2.85 -3.50 -10.28
C LEU A 32 1.95 -4.17 -9.24
N LEU A 33 1.65 -5.45 -9.42
CA LEU A 33 0.91 -6.24 -8.44
C LEU A 33 1.75 -6.54 -7.19
N GLY A 34 3.07 -6.45 -7.29
CA GLY A 34 4.01 -6.59 -6.19
C GLY A 34 4.15 -5.34 -5.32
N GLU A 35 3.70 -4.17 -5.77
CA GLU A 35 3.56 -2.98 -4.94
C GLU A 35 2.18 -2.99 -4.27
N TRP A 36 2.15 -3.04 -2.94
CA TRP A 36 0.87 -3.11 -2.24
C TRP A 36 0.93 -2.59 -0.80
N VAL A 37 -0.26 -2.32 -0.27
CA VAL A 37 -0.50 -1.90 1.12
C VAL A 37 -1.55 -2.82 1.72
N ASP A 38 -1.31 -3.31 2.95
CA ASP A 38 -2.25 -4.12 3.70
C ASP A 38 -2.98 -3.28 4.75
N ILE A 39 -4.30 -3.36 4.72
CA ILE A 39 -5.21 -2.71 5.66
C ILE A 39 -6.00 -3.79 6.38
N LYS A 40 -5.90 -3.84 7.70
CA LYS A 40 -6.60 -4.82 8.54
C LYS A 40 -7.74 -4.17 9.30
N ASN A 41 -8.88 -4.84 9.34
CA ASN A 41 -9.95 -4.45 10.25
C ASN A 41 -9.65 -4.99 11.65
N THR A 42 -9.22 -4.11 12.53
CA THR A 42 -8.89 -4.42 13.93
C THR A 42 -10.05 -4.11 14.89
N GLY A 43 -11.18 -3.65 14.37
CA GLY A 43 -12.39 -3.36 15.13
C GLY A 43 -13.31 -4.57 15.25
N ASN A 44 -14.47 -4.34 15.85
CA ASN A 44 -15.48 -5.36 16.10
C ASN A 44 -16.61 -5.37 15.06
N ASP A 45 -16.67 -4.35 14.21
CA ASP A 45 -17.70 -4.19 13.20
C ASP A 45 -17.10 -4.27 11.80
N ALA A 46 -17.90 -4.80 10.85
CA ALA A 46 -17.50 -4.82 9.45
C ALA A 46 -17.49 -3.41 8.86
N VAL A 47 -16.56 -3.15 7.93
CA VAL A 47 -16.45 -1.89 7.21
C VAL A 47 -16.72 -2.15 5.73
N ARG A 48 -17.61 -1.36 5.13
CA ARG A 48 -17.93 -1.48 3.72
C ARG A 48 -16.75 -1.00 2.86
N LEU A 49 -16.33 -1.82 1.90
CA LEU A 49 -15.18 -1.50 1.04
C LEU A 49 -15.36 -0.18 0.28
N SER A 50 -16.57 0.15 -0.15
CA SER A 50 -16.86 1.40 -0.87
C SER A 50 -16.63 2.67 -0.05
N THR A 51 -16.49 2.58 1.27
CA THR A 51 -16.18 3.73 2.13
C THR A 51 -14.69 3.92 2.36
N ILE A 52 -13.87 2.95 1.96
CA ILE A 52 -12.42 2.98 2.21
C ILE A 52 -11.73 3.73 1.07
N GLN A 53 -10.88 4.70 1.45
CA GLN A 53 -9.98 5.38 0.52
C GLN A 53 -8.55 5.25 1.02
N VAL A 54 -7.64 4.97 0.11
CA VAL A 54 -6.21 4.99 0.36
C VAL A 54 -5.59 6.14 -0.43
N ARG A 55 -4.85 7.00 0.26
CA ARG A 55 -4.14 8.13 -0.32
C ARG A 55 -2.68 8.08 0.08
N HIS A 56 -1.83 8.77 -0.64
CA HIS A 56 -0.46 8.98 -0.26
C HIS A 56 -0.06 10.44 -0.43
N ALA A 57 0.96 10.87 0.32
CA ALA A 57 1.43 12.24 0.27
C ALA A 57 2.17 12.54 -1.03
N LEU A 58 2.13 13.78 -1.47
CA LEU A 58 2.94 14.29 -2.57
C LEU A 58 4.15 15.04 -2.01
N PHE A 59 5.29 14.85 -2.65
CA PHE A 59 6.57 15.47 -2.29
C PHE A 59 7.09 16.31 -3.46
N ASP A 60 7.81 17.38 -3.14
CA ASP A 60 8.51 18.18 -4.16
C ASP A 60 9.85 17.54 -4.55
N GLU A 61 10.61 18.20 -5.43
CA GLU A 61 11.89 17.69 -5.92
C GLU A 61 12.94 17.51 -4.82
N ASP A 62 12.82 18.27 -3.73
CA ASP A 62 13.72 18.20 -2.58
C ASP A 62 13.20 17.27 -1.47
N CYS A 63 12.16 16.49 -1.74
CA CYS A 63 11.52 15.58 -0.81
C CYS A 63 10.84 16.24 0.40
N TYR A 64 10.40 17.48 0.25
CA TYR A 64 9.52 18.12 1.22
C TYR A 64 8.06 17.80 0.89
N ALA A 65 7.27 17.50 1.92
CA ALA A 65 5.85 17.29 1.74
C ALA A 65 5.17 18.57 1.26
N THR A 66 4.38 18.49 0.20
CA THR A 66 3.66 19.63 -0.37
C THR A 66 2.40 20.00 0.42
N GLY A 67 1.93 19.13 1.31
CA GLY A 67 0.64 19.24 2.00
C GLY A 67 -0.53 18.66 1.19
N GLU A 68 -0.30 18.26 -0.04
CA GLU A 68 -1.29 17.61 -0.89
C GLU A 68 -1.16 16.08 -0.83
N THR A 69 -2.24 15.40 -1.16
CA THR A 69 -2.30 13.94 -1.28
C THR A 69 -2.88 13.54 -2.61
N GLU A 70 -2.52 12.35 -3.08
CA GLU A 70 -3.06 11.74 -4.28
C GLU A 70 -3.81 10.46 -3.90
N LEU A 71 -4.91 10.20 -4.61
CA LEU A 71 -5.68 8.98 -4.42
C LEU A 71 -4.87 7.78 -4.93
N TYR A 72 -4.63 6.82 -4.05
CA TYR A 72 -4.05 5.53 -4.42
C TYR A 72 -5.14 4.55 -4.85
N TRP A 73 -6.20 4.42 -4.05
CA TRP A 73 -7.26 3.46 -4.31
C TRP A 73 -8.58 3.86 -3.64
N THR A 74 -9.66 3.53 -4.34
CA THR A 74 -11.02 3.51 -3.81
C THR A 74 -11.80 2.39 -4.51
N ASP A 75 -12.93 1.98 -3.95
CA ASP A 75 -13.79 0.95 -4.52
C ASP A 75 -15.25 1.40 -4.53
N THR A 76 -16.04 0.74 -5.33
CA THR A 76 -17.51 0.91 -5.40
C THR A 76 -18.27 -0.30 -4.85
N SER A 77 -17.55 -1.36 -4.44
CA SER A 77 -18.13 -2.60 -3.94
C SER A 77 -18.90 -2.40 -2.64
N ALA A 78 -20.05 -3.02 -2.54
CA ALA A 78 -20.84 -3.11 -1.31
C ALA A 78 -20.36 -4.21 -0.35
N ASP A 79 -19.32 -4.96 -0.73
CA ASP A 79 -18.74 -6.02 0.10
C ASP A 79 -18.17 -5.45 1.39
N LEU A 80 -18.03 -6.30 2.40
CA LEU A 80 -17.64 -5.94 3.75
C LEU A 80 -16.28 -6.51 4.11
N LEU A 81 -15.41 -5.66 4.62
CA LEU A 81 -14.20 -6.07 5.31
C LEU A 81 -14.57 -6.39 6.76
N LYS A 82 -14.63 -7.69 7.08
CA LYS A 82 -15.03 -8.17 8.41
C LYS A 82 -13.89 -8.01 9.42
N PRO A 83 -14.18 -8.07 10.73
CA PRO A 83 -13.14 -8.06 11.75
C PRO A 83 -12.03 -9.10 11.48
N ASN A 84 -10.80 -8.69 11.66
CA ASN A 84 -9.56 -9.46 11.42
C ASN A 84 -9.23 -9.77 9.95
N GLN A 85 -10.08 -9.42 9.01
CA GLN A 85 -9.77 -9.55 7.59
C GLN A 85 -8.79 -8.46 7.13
N VAL A 86 -8.00 -8.81 6.12
CA VAL A 86 -7.01 -7.93 5.48
C VAL A 86 -7.44 -7.63 4.05
N LEU A 87 -7.42 -6.35 3.70
CA LEU A 87 -7.54 -5.84 2.34
C LEU A 87 -6.13 -5.48 1.86
N ARG A 88 -5.68 -6.11 0.77
CA ARG A 88 -4.42 -5.76 0.10
C ARG A 88 -4.72 -4.94 -1.13
N VAL A 89 -4.20 -3.73 -1.17
CA VAL A 89 -4.39 -2.80 -2.29
C VAL A 89 -3.12 -2.77 -3.13
N HIS A 90 -3.24 -3.20 -4.39
CA HIS A 90 -2.15 -3.28 -5.35
C HIS A 90 -2.15 -2.08 -6.30
N ALA A 91 -0.97 -1.66 -6.75
CA ALA A 91 -0.85 -0.62 -7.78
C ALA A 91 -1.36 -1.09 -9.15
N GLY A 92 -1.22 -2.38 -9.45
CA GLY A 92 -1.55 -2.97 -10.75
C GLY A 92 -3.03 -3.12 -11.05
N ARG A 93 -3.31 -3.85 -12.12
CA ARG A 93 -4.66 -4.02 -12.68
C ARG A 93 -5.27 -5.36 -12.30
N ARG A 94 -6.57 -5.36 -12.06
CA ARG A 94 -7.35 -6.58 -11.79
C ARG A 94 -7.23 -7.60 -12.92
N GLU A 95 -7.25 -7.15 -14.17
CA GLU A 95 -7.15 -8.03 -15.35
C GLU A 95 -5.85 -8.84 -15.39
N ASP A 96 -4.79 -8.34 -14.74
CA ASP A 96 -3.49 -9.00 -14.65
C ASP A 96 -3.33 -9.89 -13.40
N SER A 97 -4.36 -10.01 -12.58
CA SER A 97 -4.28 -10.70 -11.27
C SER A 97 -3.85 -12.17 -11.38
N HIS A 98 -4.10 -12.84 -12.51
CA HIS A 98 -3.64 -14.21 -12.77
C HIS A 98 -2.11 -14.30 -12.85
N ARG A 99 -1.40 -13.21 -13.06
CA ARG A 99 0.07 -13.10 -13.13
C ARG A 99 0.70 -12.78 -11.77
N MET A 100 -0.12 -12.59 -10.74
CA MET A 100 0.35 -12.25 -9.40
C MET A 100 1.20 -13.37 -8.81
N MET A 101 2.34 -13.01 -8.23
CA MET A 101 3.19 -13.96 -7.52
C MET A 101 2.50 -14.44 -6.24
N ALA A 102 2.80 -15.67 -5.80
CA ALA A 102 2.19 -16.25 -4.60
C ALA A 102 2.37 -15.37 -3.36
N GLU A 103 3.54 -14.79 -3.17
CA GLU A 103 3.85 -13.88 -2.06
C GLU A 103 2.90 -12.67 -2.03
N ASP A 104 2.52 -12.16 -3.19
CA ASP A 104 1.67 -10.99 -3.32
C ASP A 104 0.18 -11.32 -3.21
N ARG A 105 -0.17 -12.60 -3.37
CA ARG A 105 -1.54 -13.12 -3.28
C ARG A 105 -1.91 -13.54 -1.87
N GLU A 106 -1.00 -14.22 -1.19
CA GLU A 106 -1.26 -14.86 0.10
C GLU A 106 -1.29 -13.83 1.24
N GLY A 107 -2.10 -14.10 2.25
CA GLY A 107 -2.15 -13.29 3.48
C GLY A 107 -3.21 -12.20 3.48
N ALA A 108 -4.05 -12.11 2.46
CA ALA A 108 -5.17 -11.17 2.40
C ALA A 108 -6.45 -11.86 1.92
N GLU A 109 -7.58 -11.54 2.51
CA GLU A 109 -8.90 -12.06 2.12
C GLU A 109 -9.48 -11.26 0.95
N TRP A 110 -9.13 -9.97 0.86
CA TRP A 110 -9.59 -9.08 -0.20
C TRP A 110 -8.43 -8.44 -0.93
N HIS A 111 -8.58 -8.29 -2.25
CA HIS A 111 -7.61 -7.60 -3.09
C HIS A 111 -8.27 -6.44 -3.82
N GLY A 112 -7.71 -5.25 -3.66
CA GLY A 112 -8.05 -4.06 -4.42
C GLY A 112 -6.96 -3.74 -5.43
N TYR A 113 -7.32 -3.06 -6.52
CA TYR A 113 -6.40 -2.73 -7.61
C TYR A 113 -6.54 -1.27 -7.96
N ALA A 114 -5.45 -0.53 -7.94
CA ALA A 114 -5.44 0.89 -8.29
C ALA A 114 -5.60 1.12 -9.81
N GLU A 115 -5.47 0.06 -10.60
CA GLU A 115 -5.67 0.08 -12.06
C GLU A 115 -4.69 1.03 -12.77
N THR A 116 -3.43 1.07 -12.33
CA THR A 116 -2.40 1.92 -12.93
C THR A 116 -1.37 1.12 -13.73
N ASP A 117 -0.66 1.83 -14.59
CA ASP A 117 0.45 1.29 -15.39
C ASP A 117 1.81 1.71 -14.84
N ASP A 118 1.84 2.36 -13.68
CA ASP A 118 3.07 2.84 -13.05
C ASP A 118 3.01 2.63 -11.54
N PHE A 119 4.20 2.63 -10.91
CA PHE A 119 4.30 2.57 -9.47
C PHE A 119 3.80 3.87 -8.84
N ILE A 120 3.11 3.75 -7.70
CA ILE A 120 2.45 4.87 -7.03
C ILE A 120 3.27 5.35 -5.84
N LEU A 121 3.73 4.41 -4.99
CA LEU A 121 4.44 4.73 -3.76
C LEU A 121 5.83 5.32 -4.04
N ASN A 122 6.16 6.37 -3.30
CA ASN A 122 7.40 7.10 -3.49
C ASN A 122 8.55 6.43 -2.75
N ASN A 123 9.47 5.82 -3.49
CA ASN A 123 10.64 5.16 -2.91
C ASN A 123 11.86 6.08 -2.81
N ARG A 124 11.88 7.18 -3.57
CA ARG A 124 12.97 8.16 -3.51
C ARG A 124 12.91 9.00 -2.24
N CYS A 125 11.74 9.49 -1.91
CA CYS A 125 11.52 10.38 -0.75
C CYS A 125 11.02 9.63 0.50
N GLY A 126 10.71 8.33 0.37
CA GLY A 126 9.79 7.68 1.28
C GLY A 126 8.38 8.15 1.01
N ASP A 127 7.42 7.67 1.77
CA ASP A 127 6.03 8.06 1.58
C ASP A 127 5.26 8.10 2.90
N LYS A 128 4.10 8.74 2.85
CA LYS A 128 3.08 8.69 3.90
C LYS A 128 1.81 8.14 3.27
N ILE A 129 1.33 7.03 3.80
CA ILE A 129 0.13 6.35 3.34
C ILE A 129 -0.98 6.64 4.34
N ILE A 130 -2.16 7.02 3.84
CA ILE A 130 -3.31 7.42 4.65
C ILE A 130 -4.49 6.57 4.22
N VAL A 131 -5.18 5.94 5.18
CA VAL A 131 -6.46 5.28 4.95
C VAL A 131 -7.56 6.02 5.70
N THR A 132 -8.68 6.23 5.01
CA THR A 132 -9.90 6.76 5.61
C THR A 132 -11.06 5.82 5.33
N TRP A 133 -12.06 5.82 6.19
CA TRP A 133 -13.26 4.99 6.05
C TRP A 133 -14.43 5.64 6.76
N ARG A 134 -15.63 5.12 6.51
CA ARG A 134 -16.83 5.46 7.29
C ARG A 134 -17.32 4.24 8.04
N ASP A 135 -17.67 4.44 9.30
CA ASP A 135 -18.27 3.38 10.11
C ASP A 135 -19.79 3.25 9.88
N ALA A 136 -20.43 2.31 10.58
CA ALA A 136 -21.85 2.02 10.43
C ALA A 136 -22.77 3.21 10.79
N VAL A 137 -22.28 4.19 11.57
CA VAL A 137 -23.00 5.42 11.92
C VAL A 137 -22.47 6.64 11.17
N ASP A 138 -21.79 6.41 10.04
CA ASP A 138 -21.28 7.43 9.12
C ASP A 138 -20.21 8.36 9.69
N ARG A 139 -19.49 7.93 10.73
CA ARG A 139 -18.32 8.64 11.27
C ARG A 139 -17.08 8.30 10.45
N VAL A 140 -16.26 9.31 10.19
CA VAL A 140 -15.00 9.14 9.47
C VAL A 140 -13.90 8.67 10.42
N GLY A 141 -13.26 7.55 10.06
CA GLY A 141 -12.04 7.09 10.71
C GLY A 141 -10.84 7.38 9.81
N GLN A 142 -9.65 7.44 10.42
CA GLN A 142 -8.40 7.67 9.72
C GLN A 142 -7.25 6.94 10.41
N ASP A 143 -6.33 6.41 9.61
CA ASP A 143 -5.05 5.89 10.05
C ASP A 143 -3.97 6.29 9.04
N TRP A 144 -2.71 6.36 9.49
CA TRP A 144 -1.61 6.71 8.61
C TRP A 144 -0.31 6.07 9.08
N VAL A 145 0.60 5.86 8.12
CA VAL A 145 1.97 5.39 8.36
C VAL A 145 2.93 6.10 7.42
N CYS A 146 4.19 6.17 7.81
CA CYS A 146 5.28 6.65 6.96
C CYS A 146 6.35 5.58 6.83
N TYR A 147 7.12 5.61 5.74
CA TYR A 147 8.38 4.86 5.63
C TYR A 147 9.49 5.76 5.08
N ALA A 148 10.73 5.38 5.42
CA ALA A 148 11.93 6.12 5.05
C ALA A 148 12.25 5.99 3.55
N PRO A 149 13.02 6.94 2.97
CA PRO A 149 13.52 6.83 1.60
C PRO A 149 14.29 5.53 1.35
N HIS A 150 14.23 5.07 0.10
CA HIS A 150 14.97 3.91 -0.40
C HIS A 150 14.69 2.61 0.36
N PRO A 151 13.41 2.19 0.46
CA PRO A 151 13.08 0.89 1.06
C PRO A 151 13.76 -0.24 0.25
N PRO A 152 14.29 -1.27 0.94
CA PRO A 152 14.94 -2.39 0.26
C PRO A 152 14.00 -3.08 -0.73
N GLU A 153 14.58 -3.50 -1.86
CA GLU A 153 13.85 -4.17 -2.92
C GLU A 153 13.28 -5.51 -2.45
N GLY A 154 12.00 -5.73 -2.71
CA GLY A 154 11.29 -6.96 -2.35
C GLY A 154 10.94 -7.10 -0.87
N LEU A 155 11.27 -6.12 -0.03
CA LEU A 155 11.03 -6.20 1.41
C LEU A 155 9.62 -5.76 1.78
N ILE A 156 8.98 -6.54 2.64
CA ILE A 156 7.72 -6.14 3.28
C ILE A 156 8.08 -5.34 4.54
N LEU A 157 7.67 -4.08 4.55
CA LEU A 157 7.83 -3.20 5.70
C LEU A 157 6.66 -3.41 6.67
N LYS A 158 6.97 -3.61 7.95
CA LYS A 158 5.97 -3.86 9.00
C LYS A 158 5.83 -2.66 9.92
N ARG A 159 4.63 -2.49 10.45
CA ARG A 159 4.29 -1.35 11.29
C ARG A 159 4.91 -1.45 12.68
N SER A 160 5.48 -0.31 13.13
CA SER A 160 5.83 -0.03 14.51
C SER A 160 5.47 1.43 14.81
N GLY A 161 4.47 1.66 15.65
CA GLY A 161 3.89 3.00 15.81
C GLY A 161 3.24 3.49 14.52
N ASN A 162 3.63 4.65 14.02
CA ASN A 162 3.23 5.15 12.69
C ASN A 162 4.34 5.01 11.63
N LEU A 163 5.34 4.17 11.90
CA LEU A 163 6.44 3.89 10.99
C LEU A 163 6.29 2.48 10.41
N LEU A 164 6.52 2.37 9.12
CA LEU A 164 6.75 1.09 8.45
C LEU A 164 8.26 0.89 8.29
N ALA A 165 8.78 -0.22 8.79
CA ALA A 165 10.21 -0.52 8.75
C ALA A 165 10.47 -2.00 8.47
N GLY A 166 11.64 -2.29 7.90
CA GLY A 166 12.10 -3.66 7.72
C GLY A 166 12.62 -4.26 9.03
N ALA A 167 12.57 -5.60 9.13
CA ALA A 167 13.03 -6.32 10.32
C ALA A 167 14.52 -6.09 10.64
N GLU A 168 15.33 -5.76 9.62
CA GLU A 168 16.77 -5.54 9.78
C GLU A 168 17.12 -4.28 10.57
N ILE A 169 16.23 -3.28 10.59
CA ILE A 169 16.45 -2.03 11.32
C ILE A 169 16.37 -2.27 12.83
N GLY A 170 15.58 -3.24 13.28
CA GLY A 170 15.48 -3.62 14.69
C GLY A 170 16.73 -4.28 15.26
N LEU A 171 17.52 -4.93 14.41
CA LEU A 171 18.75 -5.64 14.84
C LEU A 171 19.94 -4.70 15.00
N SER A 172 19.95 -3.55 14.37
CA SER A 172 21.05 -2.57 14.45
C SER A 172 20.97 -1.63 15.66
N LEU A 173 19.83 -1.61 16.35
CA LEU A 173 19.62 -0.77 17.53
C LEU A 173 20.01 -1.44 18.84
N ASP A 174 20.22 -2.76 18.82
CA ASP A 174 20.62 -3.56 19.99
C ASP A 174 22.14 -3.81 20.06
N GLN A 175 22.91 -3.12 19.28
CA GLN A 175 24.36 -3.08 19.32
C GLN A 175 24.86 -1.68 19.74
#